data_f80dfdb972d7461a0300dbb97b83d13f
#
_entry.id   f80dfdb972d7461a0300dbb97b83d13f
#
_cell.length_a   1.000
_cell.length_b   1.000
_cell.length_c   1.000
_cell.angle_alpha   90.00
_cell.angle_beta   90.00
_cell.angle_gamma   90.00
#
_symmetry.space_group_name_H-M   'P 1'
#
loop_
_entity.id
_entity.type
_entity.pdbx_description
1 polymer ?
#
loop_
_entity_poly.entity_id
_entity_poly.type
_entity_poly.pdbx_seq_one_letter_code
_entity_poly.pdbx_strand_id
1 'polypeptide(L)'
;MRQSILDKFYQPTLFFFLLPVFQILLGMIFSLQYQSVNVLAFIFLYFFVLFNQMLENILLRIPNADFEFSKVFFFSIQFLNYLTILYFGLQFSWMTSLVLFLFSLNIQGQFLFSYYNMELFAVLVSAVLKILFLNGLSFYLGTGFIQLRGMLFFSGLLIPFIIYEISRVLPEIKKKMLAILVAASYVVSILLLWEPLKFASLLLLLTIPFAWGLTRDEFNRRTTAVFMINFSLFYILLTLYSVLIA
;
A
#
# COMPACT_ATOMS: atom_id res chain seq x y z
N MET A 1 5.20 25.73 -20.69
CA MET A 1 4.87 24.45 -20.01
C MET A 1 3.75 24.73 -18.99
N ARG A 2 2.52 24.33 -19.25
CA ARG A 2 1.46 24.39 -18.23
C ARG A 2 1.75 23.29 -17.21
N GLN A 3 2.22 23.65 -16.03
CA GLN A 3 2.21 22.74 -14.90
C GLN A 3 0.77 22.27 -14.72
N SER A 4 0.52 20.96 -14.80
CA SER A 4 -0.81 20.41 -14.62
C SER A 4 -1.28 20.72 -13.19
N ILE A 5 -2.57 20.91 -12.97
CA ILE A 5 -3.13 21.13 -11.63
C ILE A 5 -2.68 20.02 -10.67
N LEU A 6 -2.52 18.79 -11.19
CA LEU A 6 -2.03 17.61 -10.47
C LEU A 6 -0.61 17.80 -9.91
N ASP A 7 0.22 18.63 -10.58
CA ASP A 7 1.58 18.92 -10.14
C ASP A 7 1.64 19.66 -8.81
N LYS A 8 0.61 20.44 -8.48
CA LYS A 8 0.51 21.18 -7.22
C LYS A 8 0.15 20.31 -6.03
N PHE A 9 -0.51 19.17 -6.27
CA PHE A 9 -0.95 18.25 -5.20
C PHE A 9 0.07 17.16 -4.86
N TYR A 10 1.09 16.96 -5.68
CA TYR A 10 2.10 15.95 -5.41
C TYR A 10 3.26 16.52 -4.58
N GLN A 11 3.33 16.09 -3.33
CA GLN A 11 4.49 16.30 -2.46
C GLN A 11 5.17 14.95 -2.19
N PRO A 12 6.36 14.68 -2.77
CA PRO A 12 7.01 13.37 -2.65
C PRO A 12 7.22 12.93 -1.21
N THR A 13 7.61 13.87 -0.35
CA THR A 13 7.86 13.60 1.08
C THR A 13 6.56 13.20 1.79
N LEU A 14 5.46 13.95 1.58
CA LEU A 14 4.17 13.63 2.17
C LEU A 14 3.68 12.25 1.71
N PHE A 15 3.77 11.98 0.41
CA PHE A 15 3.39 10.69 -0.15
C PHE A 15 4.19 9.54 0.46
N PHE A 16 5.48 9.74 0.66
CA PHE A 16 6.36 8.74 1.25
C PHE A 16 5.90 8.31 2.66
N PHE A 17 5.45 9.25 3.49
CA PHE A 17 4.95 8.96 4.83
C PHE A 17 3.49 8.49 4.85
N LEU A 18 2.67 8.86 3.86
CA LEU A 18 1.27 8.41 3.77
C LEU A 18 1.13 6.98 3.24
N LEU A 19 2.06 6.53 2.41
CA LEU A 19 1.97 5.20 1.80
C LEU A 19 1.87 4.06 2.84
N PRO A 20 2.69 4.00 3.90
CA PRO A 20 2.54 3.01 4.97
C PRO A 20 1.17 3.06 5.65
N VAL A 21 0.59 4.26 5.82
CA VAL A 21 -0.73 4.42 6.43
C VAL A 21 -1.79 3.68 5.62
N PHE A 22 -1.82 3.85 4.29
CA PHE A 22 -2.78 3.15 3.43
C PHE A 22 -2.64 1.62 3.45
N GLN A 23 -1.45 1.12 3.78
CA GLN A 23 -1.16 -0.31 3.84
C GLN A 23 -1.65 -0.99 5.13
N ILE A 24 -1.98 -0.21 6.17
CA ILE A 24 -2.39 -0.77 7.48
C ILE A 24 -3.74 -0.24 7.97
N LEU A 25 -4.20 0.90 7.45
CA LEU A 25 -5.31 1.65 8.02
C LEU A 25 -6.67 0.93 7.89
N LEU A 26 -6.92 0.22 6.79
CA LEU A 26 -8.15 -0.55 6.63
C LEU A 26 -8.27 -1.65 7.68
N GLY A 27 -7.20 -2.41 7.93
CA GLY A 27 -7.19 -3.43 8.97
C GLY A 27 -7.47 -2.84 10.35
N MET A 28 -6.88 -1.67 10.65
CA MET A 28 -7.14 -0.93 11.87
C MET A 28 -8.63 -0.52 11.99
N ILE A 29 -9.22 0.06 10.93
CA ILE A 29 -10.63 0.49 10.93
C ILE A 29 -11.56 -0.69 11.17
N PHE A 30 -11.34 -1.82 10.51
CA PHE A 30 -12.16 -3.01 10.72
C PHE A 30 -11.99 -3.59 12.13
N SER A 31 -10.82 -3.49 12.75
CA SER A 31 -10.60 -3.96 14.13
C SER A 31 -11.42 -3.19 15.16
N LEU A 32 -11.77 -1.92 14.88
CA LEU A 32 -12.63 -1.10 15.75
C LEU A 32 -14.02 -1.69 16.00
N GLN A 33 -14.52 -2.53 15.09
CA GLN A 33 -15.82 -3.22 15.27
C GLN A 33 -15.80 -4.27 16.39
N TYR A 34 -14.60 -4.74 16.77
CA TYR A 34 -14.47 -5.89 17.68
C TYR A 34 -13.83 -5.53 19.02
N GLN A 35 -12.84 -4.64 19.02
CA GLN A 35 -12.10 -4.27 20.24
C GLN A 35 -11.57 -2.85 20.16
N SER A 36 -11.17 -2.31 21.33
CA SER A 36 -10.36 -1.08 21.40
C SER A 36 -9.00 -1.29 20.72
N VAL A 37 -8.63 -0.33 19.89
CA VAL A 37 -7.38 -0.38 19.13
C VAL A 37 -6.17 -0.32 20.05
N ASN A 38 -5.23 -1.25 19.88
CA ASN A 38 -3.91 -1.13 20.48
C ASN A 38 -3.06 -0.13 19.68
N VAL A 39 -3.19 1.15 20.02
CA VAL A 39 -2.52 2.25 19.31
C VAL A 39 -1.01 2.05 19.22
N LEU A 40 -0.40 1.52 20.27
CA LEU A 40 1.06 1.29 20.30
C LEU A 40 1.48 0.25 19.25
N ALA A 41 0.73 -0.85 19.11
CA ALA A 41 0.99 -1.85 18.09
C ALA A 41 0.91 -1.27 16.67
N PHE A 42 -0.07 -0.38 16.42
CA PHE A 42 -0.19 0.28 15.10
C PHE A 42 0.96 1.26 14.84
N ILE A 43 1.42 1.99 15.83
CA ILE A 43 2.59 2.87 15.70
C ILE A 43 3.83 2.04 15.33
N PHE A 44 4.08 0.94 16.02
CA PHE A 44 5.21 0.06 15.69
C PHE A 44 5.04 -0.60 14.31
N LEU A 45 3.82 -1.02 13.93
CA LEU A 45 3.55 -1.56 12.60
C LEU A 45 3.78 -0.50 11.50
N TYR A 46 3.38 0.75 11.75
CA TYR A 46 3.66 1.86 10.84
C TYR A 46 5.18 2.04 10.63
N PHE A 47 5.96 2.08 11.70
CA PHE A 47 7.42 2.20 11.59
C PHE A 47 8.05 0.99 10.90
N PHE A 48 7.57 -0.22 11.18
CA PHE A 48 8.01 -1.42 10.49
C PHE A 48 7.80 -1.30 8.97
N VAL A 49 6.62 -0.88 8.54
CA VAL A 49 6.31 -0.69 7.11
C VAL A 49 7.14 0.42 6.50
N LEU A 50 7.32 1.53 7.21
CA LEU A 50 8.13 2.66 6.79
C LEU A 50 9.60 2.26 6.58
N PHE A 51 10.20 1.53 7.52
CA PHE A 51 11.58 1.06 7.42
C PHE A 51 11.74 0.10 6.23
N ASN A 52 10.83 -0.85 6.04
CA ASN A 52 10.86 -1.74 4.88
C ASN A 52 10.72 -0.97 3.56
N GLN A 53 9.87 0.05 3.48
CA GLN A 53 9.75 0.91 2.31
C GLN A 53 11.04 1.71 2.03
N MET A 54 11.72 2.18 3.08
CA MET A 54 13.03 2.85 2.94
C MET A 54 14.08 1.90 2.38
N LEU A 55 14.19 0.71 2.96
CA LEU A 55 15.14 -0.33 2.52
C LEU A 55 14.86 -0.77 1.07
N GLU A 56 13.60 -1.03 0.72
CA GLU A 56 13.19 -1.36 -0.64
C GLU A 56 13.59 -0.27 -1.64
N ASN A 57 13.33 1.00 -1.32
CA ASN A 57 13.69 2.12 -2.20
C ASN A 57 15.21 2.27 -2.40
N ILE A 58 16.02 1.92 -1.39
CA ILE A 58 17.48 1.88 -1.52
C ILE A 58 17.89 0.72 -2.42
N LEU A 59 17.39 -0.48 -2.13
CA LEU A 59 17.78 -1.71 -2.82
C LEU A 59 17.40 -1.70 -4.32
N LEU A 60 16.25 -1.14 -4.67
CA LEU A 60 15.81 -0.99 -6.07
C LEU A 60 16.66 0.00 -6.87
N ARG A 61 17.44 0.87 -6.21
CA ARG A 61 18.34 1.82 -6.87
C ARG A 61 19.78 1.32 -7.00
N ILE A 62 20.16 0.28 -6.26
CA ILE A 62 21.53 -0.28 -6.29
C ILE A 62 22.00 -0.66 -7.72
N PRO A 63 21.13 -1.21 -8.62
CA PRO A 63 21.58 -1.52 -9.98
C PRO A 63 21.98 -0.29 -10.80
N ASN A 64 21.61 0.93 -10.39
CA ASN A 64 22.03 2.16 -11.07
C ASN A 64 23.47 2.51 -10.64
N ALA A 65 24.39 2.52 -11.61
CA ALA A 65 25.82 2.74 -11.38
C ALA A 65 26.16 4.05 -10.64
N ASP A 66 25.31 5.08 -10.78
CA ASP A 66 25.54 6.42 -10.19
C ASP A 66 24.88 6.57 -8.80
N PHE A 67 24.27 5.51 -8.26
CA PHE A 67 23.58 5.59 -6.98
C PHE A 67 24.51 5.29 -5.81
N GLU A 68 24.92 6.33 -5.11
CA GLU A 68 25.65 6.22 -3.85
C GLU A 68 24.70 6.30 -2.65
N PHE A 69 24.84 5.43 -1.68
CA PHE A 69 24.09 5.47 -0.43
C PHE A 69 25.02 5.30 0.79
N SER A 70 24.64 5.93 1.89
CA SER A 70 25.36 5.78 3.17
C SER A 70 25.11 4.37 3.74
N LYS A 71 26.17 3.57 3.83
CA LYS A 71 26.13 2.24 4.45
C LYS A 71 25.65 2.33 5.90
N VAL A 72 26.11 3.35 6.65
CA VAL A 72 25.70 3.58 8.05
C VAL A 72 24.18 3.78 8.12
N PHE A 73 23.62 4.62 7.25
CA PHE A 73 22.17 4.87 7.19
C PHE A 73 21.39 3.59 6.88
N PHE A 74 21.85 2.79 5.90
CA PHE A 74 21.21 1.52 5.55
C PHE A 74 21.20 0.55 6.74
N PHE A 75 22.34 0.33 7.36
CA PHE A 75 22.42 -0.59 8.51
C PHE A 75 21.66 -0.07 9.73
N SER A 76 21.57 1.25 9.94
CA SER A 76 20.76 1.83 11.02
C SER A 76 19.28 1.55 10.81
N ILE A 77 18.75 1.73 9.59
CA ILE A 77 17.36 1.41 9.29
C ILE A 77 17.10 -0.09 9.43
N GLN A 78 18.01 -0.93 8.95
CA GLN A 78 17.90 -2.38 9.08
C GLN A 78 17.87 -2.82 10.56
N PHE A 79 18.71 -2.23 11.39
CA PHE A 79 18.69 -2.48 12.83
C PHE A 79 17.37 -2.06 13.49
N LEU A 80 16.85 -0.86 13.16
CA LEU A 80 15.55 -0.40 13.64
C LEU A 80 14.42 -1.31 13.19
N ASN A 81 14.48 -1.80 11.95
CA ASN A 81 13.51 -2.76 11.43
C ASN A 81 13.51 -4.07 12.25
N TYR A 82 14.68 -4.61 12.57
CA TYR A 82 14.78 -5.80 13.43
C TYR A 82 14.31 -5.55 14.85
N LEU A 83 14.54 -4.36 15.42
CA LEU A 83 13.99 -4.01 16.72
C LEU A 83 12.46 -4.00 16.72
N THR A 84 11.83 -3.51 15.66
CA THR A 84 10.36 -3.56 15.54
C THR A 84 9.84 -5.00 15.42
N ILE A 85 10.52 -5.87 14.67
CA ILE A 85 10.19 -7.30 14.58
C ILE A 85 10.30 -7.97 15.95
N LEU A 86 11.38 -7.70 16.70
CA LEU A 86 11.58 -8.22 18.05
C LEU A 86 10.47 -7.77 19.00
N TYR A 87 10.07 -6.49 18.94
CA TYR A 87 8.95 -5.97 19.72
C TYR A 87 7.68 -6.80 19.52
N PHE A 88 7.32 -7.12 18.27
CA PHE A 88 6.14 -7.94 17.98
C PHE A 88 6.27 -9.39 18.49
N GLY A 89 7.48 -9.95 18.48
CA GLY A 89 7.75 -11.27 19.07
C GLY A 89 7.54 -11.29 20.58
N LEU A 90 7.93 -10.23 21.27
CA LEU A 90 7.81 -10.11 22.73
C LEU A 90 6.39 -9.75 23.18
N GLN A 91 5.67 -8.91 22.42
CA GLN A 91 4.37 -8.40 22.84
C GLN A 91 3.19 -9.28 22.37
N PHE A 92 3.31 -9.99 21.25
CA PHE A 92 2.24 -10.79 20.67
C PHE A 92 2.61 -12.28 20.61
N SER A 93 3.44 -12.67 19.66
CA SER A 93 3.89 -14.05 19.53
C SER A 93 5.13 -14.18 18.65
N TRP A 94 5.92 -15.22 18.87
CA TRP A 94 7.04 -15.55 17.98
C TRP A 94 6.61 -15.79 16.55
N MET A 95 5.38 -16.28 16.33
CA MET A 95 4.83 -16.46 14.99
C MET A 95 4.64 -15.12 14.28
N THR A 96 4.15 -14.10 14.98
CA THR A 96 4.02 -12.74 14.44
C THR A 96 5.39 -12.17 14.03
N SER A 97 6.40 -12.34 14.88
CA SER A 97 7.76 -11.93 14.56
C SER A 97 8.33 -12.66 13.34
N LEU A 98 8.16 -13.97 13.26
CA LEU A 98 8.59 -14.78 12.12
C LEU A 98 7.93 -14.32 10.82
N VAL A 99 6.64 -14.08 10.84
CA VAL A 99 5.86 -13.64 9.68
C VAL A 99 6.30 -12.25 9.21
N LEU A 100 6.56 -11.31 10.14
CA LEU A 100 7.12 -9.98 9.82
C LEU A 100 8.54 -10.08 9.27
N PHE A 101 9.36 -10.98 9.79
CA PHE A 101 10.70 -11.23 9.28
C PHE A 101 10.66 -11.75 7.84
N LEU A 102 9.81 -12.73 7.53
CA LEU A 102 9.61 -13.26 6.20
C LEU A 102 9.07 -12.18 5.23
N PHE A 103 8.14 -11.35 5.69
CA PHE A 103 7.69 -10.18 4.93
C PHE A 103 8.85 -9.25 4.58
N SER A 104 9.67 -8.89 5.58
CA SER A 104 10.82 -8.01 5.39
C SER A 104 11.83 -8.60 4.40
N LEU A 105 12.14 -9.89 4.51
CA LEU A 105 13.02 -10.59 3.57
C LEU A 105 12.45 -10.57 2.14
N ASN A 106 11.15 -10.79 1.98
CA ASN A 106 10.52 -10.81 0.67
C ASN A 106 10.55 -9.41 0.02
N ILE A 107 10.18 -8.36 0.78
CA ILE A 107 10.22 -6.97 0.27
C ILE A 107 11.65 -6.56 -0.09
N GLN A 108 12.62 -6.89 0.75
CA GLN A 108 14.02 -6.57 0.47
C GLN A 108 14.59 -7.41 -0.69
N GLY A 109 14.10 -8.63 -0.88
CA GLY A 109 14.51 -9.51 -1.96
C GLY A 109 13.93 -9.16 -3.34
N GLN A 110 13.03 -8.19 -3.44
CA GLN A 110 12.36 -7.85 -4.70
C GLN A 110 13.32 -7.41 -5.82
N PHE A 111 14.48 -6.83 -5.49
CA PHE A 111 15.49 -6.50 -6.49
C PHE A 111 15.99 -7.72 -7.27
N LEU A 112 15.94 -8.92 -6.69
CA LEU A 112 16.31 -10.16 -7.34
C LEU A 112 15.36 -10.52 -8.50
N PHE A 113 14.08 -10.18 -8.35
CA PHE A 113 13.11 -10.42 -9.42
C PHE A 113 13.42 -9.60 -10.68
N SER A 114 13.92 -8.36 -10.52
CA SER A 114 14.38 -7.54 -11.64
C SER A 114 15.61 -8.18 -12.32
N TYR A 115 16.49 -8.78 -11.54
CA TYR A 115 17.67 -9.49 -12.08
C TYR A 115 17.27 -10.69 -12.95
N TYR A 116 16.16 -11.36 -12.63
CA TYR A 116 15.63 -12.51 -13.38
C TYR A 116 14.54 -12.13 -14.41
N ASN A 117 14.35 -10.84 -14.72
CA ASN A 117 13.29 -10.33 -15.63
C ASN A 117 11.87 -10.78 -15.21
N MET A 118 11.60 -10.81 -13.91
CA MET A 118 10.32 -11.21 -13.32
C MET A 118 9.59 -10.00 -12.70
N GLU A 119 9.67 -8.83 -13.33
CA GLU A 119 9.16 -7.57 -12.80
C GLU A 119 7.65 -7.62 -12.52
N LEU A 120 6.87 -8.22 -13.42
CA LEU A 120 5.43 -8.34 -13.24
C LEU A 120 5.08 -9.19 -12.01
N PHE A 121 5.83 -10.28 -11.79
CA PHE A 121 5.67 -11.11 -10.61
C PHE A 121 6.02 -10.34 -9.32
N ALA A 122 7.10 -9.57 -9.34
CA ALA A 122 7.50 -8.70 -8.22
C ALA A 122 6.39 -7.70 -7.87
N VAL A 123 5.79 -7.05 -8.89
CA VAL A 123 4.67 -6.12 -8.70
C VAL A 123 3.48 -6.80 -8.02
N LEU A 124 3.06 -7.98 -8.51
CA LEU A 124 1.92 -8.70 -7.95
C LEU A 124 2.17 -9.14 -6.51
N VAL A 125 3.33 -9.74 -6.23
CA VAL A 125 3.72 -10.16 -4.88
C VAL A 125 3.80 -8.96 -3.94
N SER A 126 4.43 -7.87 -4.37
CA SER A 126 4.51 -6.62 -3.61
C SER A 126 3.13 -6.10 -3.24
N ALA A 127 2.22 -6.01 -4.21
CA ALA A 127 0.87 -5.48 -3.99
C ALA A 127 0.07 -6.36 -3.01
N VAL A 128 0.12 -7.67 -3.17
CA VAL A 128 -0.56 -8.62 -2.26
C VAL A 128 0.00 -8.50 -0.84
N LEU A 129 1.32 -8.50 -0.68
CA LEU A 129 1.95 -8.40 0.63
C LEU A 129 1.66 -7.06 1.30
N LYS A 130 1.78 -5.95 0.57
CA LYS A 130 1.60 -4.60 1.12
C LYS A 130 0.13 -4.25 1.39
N ILE A 131 -0.83 -4.80 0.64
CA ILE A 131 -2.25 -4.46 0.82
C ILE A 131 -3.00 -5.54 1.59
N LEU A 132 -2.98 -6.79 1.14
CA LEU A 132 -3.77 -7.82 1.80
C LEU A 132 -3.12 -8.29 3.10
N PHE A 133 -1.83 -8.59 3.05
CA PHE A 133 -1.14 -9.14 4.21
C PHE A 133 -1.00 -8.09 5.34
N LEU A 134 -0.53 -6.86 5.06
CA LEU A 134 -0.35 -5.85 6.11
C LEU A 134 -1.68 -5.37 6.71
N ASN A 135 -2.74 -5.19 5.91
CA ASN A 135 -4.06 -4.90 6.47
C ASN A 135 -4.64 -6.09 7.25
N GLY A 136 -4.42 -7.33 6.79
CA GLY A 136 -4.78 -8.54 7.53
C GLY A 136 -4.05 -8.65 8.85
N LEU A 137 -2.75 -8.38 8.87
CA LEU A 137 -1.94 -8.35 10.08
C LEU A 137 -2.38 -7.21 11.02
N SER A 138 -2.64 -6.03 10.49
CA SER A 138 -3.16 -4.89 11.23
C SER A 138 -4.49 -5.25 11.93
N PHE A 139 -5.40 -5.89 11.22
CA PHE A 139 -6.65 -6.40 11.79
C PHE A 139 -6.38 -7.45 12.89
N TYR A 140 -5.50 -8.42 12.63
CA TYR A 140 -5.12 -9.45 13.61
C TYR A 140 -4.54 -8.86 14.90
N LEU A 141 -3.66 -7.85 14.79
CA LEU A 141 -3.07 -7.19 15.96
C LEU A 141 -4.12 -6.46 16.82
N GLY A 142 -5.22 -6.02 16.21
CA GLY A 142 -6.34 -5.41 16.93
C GLY A 142 -7.33 -6.42 17.53
N THR A 143 -7.48 -7.61 16.95
CA THR A 143 -8.57 -8.53 17.30
C THR A 143 -8.12 -9.90 17.81
N GLY A 144 -6.90 -10.31 17.52
CA GLY A 144 -6.37 -11.65 17.82
C GLY A 144 -6.84 -12.77 16.88
N PHE A 145 -7.66 -12.46 15.85
CA PHE A 145 -8.12 -13.42 14.85
C PHE A 145 -8.12 -12.82 13.44
N ILE A 146 -8.31 -13.64 12.41
CA ILE A 146 -8.41 -13.19 11.01
C ILE A 146 -9.82 -13.49 10.49
N GLN A 147 -10.45 -12.48 9.87
CA GLN A 147 -11.77 -12.62 9.26
C GLN A 147 -11.68 -12.50 7.75
N LEU A 148 -12.18 -13.53 7.04
CA LEU A 148 -12.14 -13.57 5.57
C LEU A 148 -12.90 -12.41 4.93
N ARG A 149 -14.03 -12.00 5.52
CA ARG A 149 -14.83 -10.87 5.00
C ARG A 149 -14.03 -9.56 5.01
N GLY A 150 -13.27 -9.28 6.08
CA GLY A 150 -12.38 -8.12 6.15
C GLY A 150 -11.31 -8.16 5.05
N MET A 151 -10.72 -9.33 4.80
CA MET A 151 -9.72 -9.52 3.74
C MET A 151 -10.26 -9.16 2.34
N LEU A 152 -11.54 -9.46 2.05
CA LEU A 152 -12.18 -9.07 0.80
C LEU A 152 -12.25 -7.54 0.65
N PHE A 153 -12.58 -6.80 1.71
CA PHE A 153 -12.57 -5.34 1.65
C PHE A 153 -11.17 -4.76 1.42
N PHE A 154 -10.12 -5.37 1.97
CA PHE A 154 -8.75 -4.91 1.71
C PHE A 154 -8.38 -5.04 0.22
N SER A 155 -8.96 -6.01 -0.51
CA SER A 155 -8.71 -6.20 -1.94
C SER A 155 -9.16 -5.01 -2.80
N GLY A 156 -10.04 -4.13 -2.32
CA GLY A 156 -10.45 -2.93 -3.04
C GLY A 156 -9.29 -1.95 -3.31
N LEU A 157 -8.25 -1.97 -2.48
CA LEU A 157 -7.04 -1.17 -2.71
C LEU A 157 -5.97 -1.90 -3.56
N LEU A 158 -6.16 -3.19 -3.86
CA LEU A 158 -5.13 -4.00 -4.52
C LEU A 158 -4.81 -3.48 -5.92
N ILE A 159 -5.84 -3.25 -6.75
CA ILE A 159 -5.64 -2.82 -8.15
C ILE A 159 -5.03 -1.41 -8.24
N PRO A 160 -5.51 -0.38 -7.51
CA PRO A 160 -4.85 0.92 -7.45
C PRO A 160 -3.38 0.82 -7.04
N PHE A 161 -3.07 -0.07 -6.10
CA PHE A 161 -1.71 -0.29 -5.64
C PHE A 161 -0.86 -1.00 -6.70
N ILE A 162 -1.41 -1.96 -7.44
CA ILE A 162 -0.75 -2.59 -8.60
C ILE A 162 -0.40 -1.53 -9.64
N ILE A 163 -1.30 -0.61 -9.97
CA ILE A 163 -1.04 0.51 -10.91
C ILE A 163 0.15 1.35 -10.42
N TYR A 164 0.20 1.63 -9.14
CA TYR A 164 1.31 2.38 -8.53
C TYR A 164 2.64 1.60 -8.62
N GLU A 165 2.65 0.31 -8.25
CA GLU A 165 3.86 -0.51 -8.32
C GLU A 165 4.35 -0.71 -9.76
N ILE A 166 3.45 -0.87 -10.73
CA ILE A 166 3.82 -0.93 -12.17
C ILE A 166 4.58 0.34 -12.56
N SER A 167 4.13 1.52 -12.14
CA SER A 167 4.80 2.78 -12.47
C SER A 167 6.20 2.91 -11.88
N ARG A 168 6.53 2.11 -10.86
CA ARG A 168 7.87 2.07 -10.25
C ARG A 168 8.84 1.18 -11.01
N VAL A 169 8.34 0.09 -11.59
CA VAL A 169 9.16 -1.01 -12.12
C VAL A 169 9.07 -1.07 -13.65
N LEU A 170 7.88 -0.81 -14.21
CA LEU A 170 7.58 -0.90 -15.65
C LEU A 170 6.98 0.42 -16.15
N PRO A 171 7.80 1.43 -16.44
CA PRO A 171 7.30 2.75 -16.85
C PRO A 171 6.57 2.74 -18.21
N GLU A 172 6.80 1.73 -19.05
CA GLU A 172 6.20 1.58 -20.37
C GLU A 172 5.02 0.61 -20.35
N ILE A 173 3.85 1.06 -19.96
CA ILE A 173 2.61 0.30 -20.05
C ILE A 173 1.73 0.81 -21.21
N LYS A 174 1.08 -0.11 -21.92
CA LYS A 174 0.13 0.25 -22.97
C LYS A 174 -1.06 1.00 -22.36
N LYS A 175 -1.41 2.19 -22.90
CA LYS A 175 -2.54 3.01 -22.41
C LYS A 175 -3.85 2.23 -22.28
N LYS A 176 -4.12 1.28 -23.19
CA LYS A 176 -5.31 0.41 -23.11
C LYS A 176 -5.33 -0.46 -21.85
N MET A 177 -4.18 -1.06 -21.50
CA MET A 177 -4.05 -1.88 -20.29
C MET A 177 -4.23 -1.04 -19.02
N LEU A 178 -3.65 0.15 -19.00
CA LEU A 178 -3.83 1.10 -17.91
C LEU A 178 -5.29 1.49 -17.72
N ALA A 179 -6.00 1.81 -18.81
CA ALA A 179 -7.43 2.15 -18.75
C ALA A 179 -8.28 0.99 -18.21
N ILE A 180 -7.96 -0.25 -18.60
CA ILE A 180 -8.63 -1.46 -18.08
C ILE A 180 -8.38 -1.61 -16.57
N LEU A 181 -7.14 -1.44 -16.11
CA LEU A 181 -6.80 -1.54 -14.68
C LEU A 181 -7.50 -0.45 -13.87
N VAL A 182 -7.55 0.78 -14.38
CA VAL A 182 -8.28 1.88 -13.74
C VAL A 182 -9.78 1.57 -13.66
N ALA A 183 -10.40 1.12 -14.74
CA ALA A 183 -11.81 0.74 -14.74
C ALA A 183 -12.07 -0.42 -13.76
N ALA A 184 -11.21 -1.45 -13.76
CA ALA A 184 -11.30 -2.57 -12.83
C ALA A 184 -11.19 -2.11 -11.36
N SER A 185 -10.34 -1.10 -11.06
CA SER A 185 -10.25 -0.53 -9.70
C SER A 185 -11.61 -0.02 -9.22
N TYR A 186 -12.32 0.74 -10.05
CA TYR A 186 -13.65 1.26 -9.69
C TYR A 186 -14.69 0.15 -9.58
N VAL A 187 -14.75 -0.75 -10.55
CA VAL A 187 -15.75 -1.84 -10.56
C VAL A 187 -15.59 -2.72 -9.33
N VAL A 188 -14.38 -3.20 -9.05
CA VAL A 188 -14.14 -4.07 -7.89
C VAL A 188 -14.43 -3.35 -6.59
N SER A 189 -13.95 -2.12 -6.42
CA SER A 189 -14.14 -1.38 -5.18
C SER A 189 -15.59 -0.99 -4.93
N ILE A 190 -16.35 -0.60 -5.97
CA ILE A 190 -17.78 -0.31 -5.86
C ILE A 190 -18.55 -1.58 -5.51
N LEU A 191 -18.26 -2.71 -6.14
CA LEU A 191 -18.91 -3.99 -5.83
C LEU A 191 -18.67 -4.41 -4.38
N LEU A 192 -17.45 -4.26 -3.87
CA LEU A 192 -17.14 -4.58 -2.47
C LEU A 192 -17.87 -3.67 -1.48
N LEU A 193 -18.00 -2.37 -1.81
CA LEU A 193 -18.71 -1.41 -0.97
C LEU A 193 -20.23 -1.41 -1.18
N TRP A 194 -20.75 -2.15 -2.18
CA TRP A 194 -22.17 -2.12 -2.52
C TRP A 194 -23.06 -2.69 -1.41
N GLU A 195 -22.67 -3.82 -0.83
CA GLU A 195 -23.48 -4.47 0.21
C GLU A 195 -23.70 -3.54 1.42
N PRO A 196 -22.66 -2.91 2.01
CA PRO A 196 -22.84 -2.04 3.17
C PRO A 196 -23.34 -0.64 2.83
N LEU A 197 -23.01 -0.06 1.66
CA LEU A 197 -23.24 1.36 1.36
C LEU A 197 -24.24 1.60 0.23
N LYS A 198 -24.60 0.60 -0.55
CA LYS A 198 -25.48 0.72 -1.72
C LYS A 198 -25.06 1.91 -2.62
N PHE A 199 -25.96 2.86 -2.85
CA PHE A 199 -25.70 4.02 -3.73
C PHE A 199 -24.57 4.92 -3.23
N ALA A 200 -24.26 4.96 -1.93
CA ALA A 200 -23.16 5.76 -1.41
C ALA A 200 -21.77 5.24 -1.90
N SER A 201 -21.66 3.97 -2.29
CA SER A 201 -20.43 3.44 -2.92
C SER A 201 -20.05 4.18 -4.21
N LEU A 202 -21.05 4.76 -4.93
CA LEU A 202 -20.82 5.55 -6.14
C LEU A 202 -20.08 6.87 -5.87
N LEU A 203 -19.98 7.32 -4.62
CA LEU A 203 -19.16 8.49 -4.28
C LEU A 203 -17.68 8.27 -4.61
N LEU A 204 -17.24 7.02 -4.75
CA LEU A 204 -15.88 6.71 -5.23
C LEU A 204 -15.62 7.29 -6.63
N LEU A 205 -16.66 7.46 -7.45
CA LEU A 205 -16.55 8.06 -8.79
C LEU A 205 -16.12 9.54 -8.76
N LEU A 206 -16.19 10.22 -7.62
CA LEU A 206 -15.65 11.57 -7.46
C LEU A 206 -14.13 11.62 -7.65
N THR A 207 -13.45 10.48 -7.59
CA THR A 207 -12.01 10.38 -7.88
C THR A 207 -11.68 10.24 -9.37
N ILE A 208 -12.68 10.14 -10.26
CA ILE A 208 -12.48 10.01 -11.73
C ILE A 208 -11.58 11.11 -12.33
N PRO A 209 -11.64 12.39 -11.92
CA PRO A 209 -10.74 13.42 -12.45
C PRO A 209 -9.25 13.06 -12.30
N PHE A 210 -8.87 12.39 -11.20
CA PHE A 210 -7.49 11.94 -10.98
C PHE A 210 -7.13 10.73 -11.85
N ALA A 211 -8.10 9.82 -12.09
CA ALA A 211 -7.96 8.71 -13.02
C ALA A 211 -7.85 9.17 -14.48
N TRP A 212 -8.59 10.22 -14.85
CA TRP A 212 -8.51 10.84 -16.17
C TRP A 212 -7.14 11.44 -16.43
N GLY A 213 -6.56 12.15 -15.44
CA GLY A 213 -5.18 12.65 -15.51
C GLY A 213 -4.17 11.55 -15.79
N LEU A 214 -4.33 10.38 -15.14
CA LEU A 214 -3.47 9.22 -15.32
C LEU A 214 -3.50 8.64 -16.75
N THR A 215 -4.67 8.65 -17.41
CA THR A 215 -4.82 8.08 -18.75
C THR A 215 -4.47 9.07 -19.87
N ARG A 216 -4.61 10.37 -19.63
CA ARG A 216 -4.36 11.44 -20.59
C ARG A 216 -2.91 11.92 -20.60
N ASP A 217 -2.34 12.13 -19.42
CA ASP A 217 -0.98 12.60 -19.22
C ASP A 217 0.03 11.45 -19.42
N GLU A 218 1.32 11.74 -19.24
CA GLU A 218 2.33 10.70 -19.23
C GLU A 218 2.17 9.79 -18.01
N PHE A 219 2.18 8.48 -18.26
CA PHE A 219 2.20 7.48 -17.20
C PHE A 219 3.55 7.57 -16.47
N ASN A 220 3.53 8.11 -15.28
CA ASN A 220 4.71 8.25 -14.44
C ASN A 220 4.35 8.03 -12.96
N ARG A 221 5.37 7.86 -12.13
CA ARG A 221 5.23 7.64 -10.69
C ARG A 221 4.42 8.73 -9.98
N ARG A 222 4.45 9.95 -10.47
CA ARG A 222 3.76 11.09 -9.87
C ARG A 222 2.27 11.04 -10.11
N THR A 223 1.85 10.86 -11.36
CA THR A 223 0.42 10.78 -11.71
C THR A 223 -0.25 9.57 -11.07
N THR A 224 0.44 8.44 -11.02
CA THR A 224 -0.04 7.22 -10.34
C THR A 224 -0.14 7.39 -8.83
N ALA A 225 0.81 8.09 -8.21
CA ALA A 225 0.77 8.39 -6.78
C ALA A 225 -0.43 9.27 -6.42
N VAL A 226 -0.71 10.33 -7.20
CA VAL A 226 -1.87 11.22 -6.99
C VAL A 226 -3.17 10.45 -7.13
N PHE A 227 -3.30 9.61 -8.16
CA PHE A 227 -4.47 8.74 -8.32
C PHE A 227 -4.64 7.81 -7.12
N MET A 228 -3.59 7.08 -6.74
CA MET A 228 -3.61 6.13 -5.64
C MET A 228 -4.00 6.79 -4.31
N ILE A 229 -3.41 7.96 -3.97
CA ILE A 229 -3.76 8.67 -2.73
C ILE A 229 -5.23 9.02 -2.70
N ASN A 230 -5.73 9.69 -3.74
CA ASN A 230 -7.12 10.17 -3.75
C ASN A 230 -8.10 8.99 -3.74
N PHE A 231 -7.85 7.96 -4.55
CA PHE A 231 -8.66 6.77 -4.56
C PHE A 231 -8.68 6.08 -3.18
N SER A 232 -7.49 5.87 -2.58
CA SER A 232 -7.37 5.22 -1.28
C SER A 232 -8.03 6.02 -0.17
N LEU A 233 -7.90 7.35 -0.14
CA LEU A 233 -8.56 8.20 0.83
C LEU A 233 -10.07 8.06 0.75
N PHE A 234 -10.66 8.17 -0.44
CA PHE A 234 -12.11 8.02 -0.62
C PHE A 234 -12.56 6.61 -0.26
N TYR A 235 -11.85 5.58 -0.68
CA TYR A 235 -12.16 4.19 -0.34
C TYR A 235 -12.14 3.96 1.17
N ILE A 236 -11.12 4.44 1.86
CA ILE A 236 -10.97 4.32 3.32
C ILE A 236 -12.08 5.11 4.05
N LEU A 237 -12.41 6.32 3.61
CA LEU A 237 -13.49 7.12 4.21
C LEU A 237 -14.86 6.43 4.06
N LEU A 238 -15.13 5.85 2.88
CA LEU A 238 -16.36 5.08 2.65
C LEU A 238 -16.38 3.81 3.50
N THR A 239 -15.27 3.14 3.64
CA THR A 239 -15.15 1.96 4.51
C THR A 239 -15.36 2.33 5.98
N LEU A 240 -14.74 3.42 6.45
CA LEU A 240 -14.96 3.94 7.81
C LEU A 240 -16.43 4.27 8.05
N TYR A 241 -17.07 4.95 7.10
CA TYR A 241 -18.50 5.25 7.18
C TYR A 241 -19.34 3.96 7.25
N SER A 242 -19.00 2.92 6.48
CA SER A 242 -19.70 1.63 6.55
C SER A 242 -19.54 0.93 7.91
N VAL A 243 -18.35 1.05 8.52
CA VAL A 243 -18.07 0.49 9.86
C VAL A 243 -18.84 1.22 10.96
N LEU A 244 -19.03 2.54 10.83
CA LEU A 244 -19.75 3.35 11.83
C LEU A 244 -21.29 3.20 11.78
N ILE A 245 -21.83 2.74 10.63
CA ILE A 245 -23.28 2.54 10.47
C ILE A 245 -23.70 1.10 10.76
N ALA A 246 -22.78 0.15 10.61
CA ALA A 246 -23.04 -1.27 10.89
C ALA A 246 -23.12 -1.56 12.37
#